data_2c2377e1ffef1b6e311f90101dbdcae0
#
_entry.id   2c2377e1ffef1b6e311f90101dbdcae0
#
_cell.length_a   1.000
_cell.length_b   1.000
_cell.length_c   1.000
_cell.angle_alpha   90.00
_cell.angle_beta   90.00
_cell.angle_gamma   90.00
#
_symmetry.space_group_name_H-M   'P 1'
#
loop_
_entity.id
_entity.type
_entity.pdbx_description
1 polymer ?
#
loop_
_entity_poly.entity_id
_entity_poly.type
_entity_poly.pdbx_seq_one_letter_code
_entity_poly.pdbx_strand_id
1 'polypeptide(L)'
;MKILLANKFYYRRGGDCIYMLNLELLLREYGHEVAIFAMDYPDNLETPWRKYFPSEVKFKPGLGMLEAFLRPLGTNEVKRNFCALLDEFKPDVVHLNNIHTQLSPIIAELAHERGIKVVWTLHDLKLLCPRYDCLRNGKIACEECFMDKRKVLEYKCMKNSIVASFLAYKEAVSWNRERLEKCTDIFICPSLFIANKMIQGGFNKTKMCTLCNFIDIEKTRKQEYNKLDYYCFIGRLSNEKGVVTLVKAARQLPYKLKIIGEGPLMEELKILCKGTNIELVGYKQWAEIKELLGRARFSVISSECNENNPLSVIEAQCLGTPVLGACIGGIPELIEEGKSGMLFKSKDIVDLKKKIEMMFTYTFDYESLAKKSQEKYSADAYYKQLMKIYTK
;
A
#
# COMPACT_ATOMS: atom_id res chain seq x y z
N MET A 1 -12.88 -20.38 -11.20
CA MET A 1 -11.44 -20.69 -10.97
C MET A 1 -11.19 -20.87 -9.49
N LYS A 2 -10.18 -21.63 -9.14
CA LYS A 2 -9.65 -21.75 -7.78
C LYS A 2 -8.45 -20.82 -7.61
N ILE A 3 -8.55 -19.84 -6.72
CA ILE A 3 -7.52 -18.81 -6.56
C ILE A 3 -7.01 -18.83 -5.12
N LEU A 4 -5.70 -18.96 -4.95
CA LEU A 4 -5.06 -18.88 -3.64
C LEU A 4 -4.47 -17.49 -3.46
N LEU A 5 -4.94 -16.73 -2.48
CA LEU A 5 -4.40 -15.44 -2.10
C LEU A 5 -3.41 -15.59 -0.94
N ALA A 6 -2.21 -15.08 -1.08
CA ALA A 6 -1.20 -15.12 -0.02
C ALA A 6 -0.80 -13.71 0.43
N ASN A 7 -0.86 -13.47 1.73
CA ASN A 7 -0.38 -12.25 2.39
C ASN A 7 0.05 -12.57 3.82
N LYS A 8 1.05 -11.87 4.35
CA LYS A 8 1.53 -12.12 5.72
C LYS A 8 0.47 -11.89 6.82
N PHE A 9 -0.48 -10.98 6.61
CA PHE A 9 -1.56 -10.67 7.55
C PHE A 9 -2.93 -10.90 6.93
N TYR A 10 -3.85 -11.48 7.67
CA TYR A 10 -5.24 -11.71 7.24
C TYR A 10 -6.23 -11.01 8.18
N TYR A 11 -5.98 -9.73 8.43
CA TYR A 11 -6.84 -8.82 9.21
C TYR A 11 -6.67 -7.38 8.75
N ARG A 12 -7.60 -6.49 9.12
CA ARG A 12 -7.57 -5.07 8.74
C ARG A 12 -6.44 -4.34 9.46
N ARG A 13 -5.36 -4.01 8.73
CA ARG A 13 -4.17 -3.35 9.27
C ARG A 13 -3.70 -2.18 8.44
N GLY A 14 -3.44 -2.37 7.18
CA GLY A 14 -2.87 -1.39 6.25
C GLY A 14 -3.40 -1.57 4.84
N GLY A 15 -2.97 -0.73 3.91
CA GLY A 15 -3.48 -0.70 2.55
C GLY A 15 -3.37 -2.04 1.80
N ASP A 16 -2.27 -2.76 1.98
CA ASP A 16 -2.04 -4.08 1.41
C ASP A 16 -3.04 -5.13 1.93
N CYS A 17 -3.31 -5.10 3.24
CA CYS A 17 -4.29 -6.01 3.87
C CYS A 17 -5.72 -5.66 3.42
N ILE A 18 -6.07 -4.37 3.39
CA ILE A 18 -7.39 -3.92 2.92
C ILE A 18 -7.60 -4.31 1.45
N TYR A 19 -6.58 -4.11 0.61
CA TYR A 19 -6.61 -4.53 -0.79
C TYR A 19 -6.87 -6.04 -0.91
N MET A 20 -6.12 -6.87 -0.21
CA MET A 20 -6.26 -8.33 -0.27
C MET A 20 -7.63 -8.81 0.21
N LEU A 21 -8.16 -8.23 1.29
CA LEU A 21 -9.51 -8.55 1.79
C LEU A 21 -10.61 -8.12 0.81
N ASN A 22 -10.47 -6.95 0.18
CA ASN A 22 -11.39 -6.51 -0.86
C ASN A 22 -11.30 -7.39 -2.11
N LEU A 23 -10.08 -7.83 -2.48
CA LEU A 23 -9.88 -8.75 -3.60
C LEU A 23 -10.52 -10.11 -3.36
N GLU A 24 -10.40 -10.65 -2.14
CA GLU A 24 -11.08 -11.89 -1.76
C GLU A 24 -12.59 -11.78 -1.93
N LEU A 25 -13.19 -10.71 -1.38
CA LEU A 25 -14.63 -10.47 -1.51
C LEU A 25 -15.04 -10.38 -2.98
N LEU A 26 -14.34 -9.59 -3.77
CA LEU A 26 -14.59 -9.41 -5.20
C LEU A 26 -14.54 -10.74 -5.95
N LEU A 27 -13.50 -11.56 -5.74
CA LEU A 27 -13.38 -12.83 -6.43
C LEU A 27 -14.51 -13.81 -6.05
N ARG A 28 -14.91 -13.83 -4.77
CA ARG A 28 -16.03 -14.65 -4.29
C ARG A 28 -17.39 -14.19 -4.89
N GLU A 29 -17.61 -12.88 -4.99
CA GLU A 29 -18.80 -12.30 -5.63
C GLU A 29 -18.93 -12.70 -7.10
N TYR A 30 -17.81 -12.86 -7.80
CA TYR A 30 -17.77 -13.37 -9.17
C TYR A 30 -17.77 -14.92 -9.27
N GLY A 31 -18.05 -15.63 -8.17
CA GLY A 31 -18.19 -17.09 -8.17
C GLY A 31 -16.89 -17.88 -8.20
N HIS A 32 -15.76 -17.28 -7.84
CA HIS A 32 -14.50 -18.01 -7.70
C HIS A 32 -14.39 -18.68 -6.33
N GLU A 33 -13.76 -19.86 -6.28
CA GLU A 33 -13.32 -20.46 -5.03
C GLU A 33 -12.00 -19.78 -4.58
N VAL A 34 -11.96 -19.29 -3.34
CA VAL A 34 -10.79 -18.57 -2.82
C VAL A 34 -10.28 -19.24 -1.56
N ALA A 35 -9.00 -19.61 -1.59
CA ALA A 35 -8.23 -20.02 -0.42
C ALA A 35 -7.29 -18.91 0.03
N ILE A 36 -6.99 -18.89 1.32
CA ILE A 36 -6.08 -17.91 1.94
C ILE A 36 -4.87 -18.63 2.51
N PHE A 37 -3.68 -18.02 2.34
CA PHE A 37 -2.47 -18.42 3.04
C PHE A 37 -1.85 -17.20 3.73
N ALA A 38 -1.81 -17.22 5.05
CA ALA A 38 -1.29 -16.11 5.87
C ALA A 38 -0.52 -16.64 7.08
N MET A 39 0.07 -15.75 7.88
CA MET A 39 0.63 -16.09 9.19
C MET A 39 -0.50 -16.28 10.20
N ASP A 40 -0.31 -17.17 11.18
CA ASP A 40 -1.28 -17.35 12.27
C ASP A 40 -1.12 -16.25 13.32
N TYR A 41 -2.05 -15.27 13.27
CA TYR A 41 -2.18 -14.19 14.25
C TYR A 41 -3.53 -14.25 14.96
N PRO A 42 -3.60 -13.80 16.24
CA PRO A 42 -4.86 -13.75 16.98
C PRO A 42 -5.95 -12.93 16.31
N ASP A 43 -5.54 -11.85 15.61
CA ASP A 43 -6.45 -10.89 14.97
C ASP A 43 -6.95 -11.35 13.59
N ASN A 44 -6.50 -12.51 13.09
CA ASN A 44 -6.92 -13.01 11.79
C ASN A 44 -8.43 -13.21 11.72
N LEU A 45 -9.00 -12.90 10.57
CA LEU A 45 -10.38 -13.25 10.25
C LEU A 45 -10.55 -14.79 10.23
N GLU A 46 -11.75 -15.26 10.47
CA GLU A 46 -12.06 -16.68 10.39
C GLU A 46 -11.97 -17.20 8.97
N THR A 47 -11.33 -18.36 8.81
CA THR A 47 -11.20 -19.05 7.53
C THR A 47 -10.94 -20.55 7.76
N PRO A 48 -11.50 -21.45 6.93
CA PRO A 48 -11.21 -22.89 7.01
C PRO A 48 -9.73 -23.22 6.70
N TRP A 49 -9.01 -22.28 6.07
CA TRP A 49 -7.62 -22.44 5.66
C TRP A 49 -6.63 -22.14 6.78
N ARG A 50 -7.08 -21.62 7.94
CA ARG A 50 -6.22 -21.28 9.08
C ARG A 50 -5.37 -22.45 9.57
N LYS A 51 -5.85 -23.70 9.40
CA LYS A 51 -5.12 -24.92 9.73
C LYS A 51 -3.76 -25.06 9.01
N TYR A 52 -3.57 -24.34 7.90
CA TYR A 52 -2.32 -24.30 7.14
C TYR A 52 -1.45 -23.07 7.43
N PHE A 53 -1.91 -22.15 8.26
CA PHE A 53 -1.15 -20.94 8.53
C PHE A 53 0.10 -21.28 9.36
N PRO A 54 1.29 -20.88 8.93
CA PRO A 54 2.48 -21.02 9.74
C PRO A 54 2.44 -20.08 10.95
N SER A 55 3.09 -20.51 12.03
CA SER A 55 3.18 -19.77 13.28
C SER A 55 3.78 -18.36 13.09
N GLU A 56 3.36 -17.40 13.90
CA GLU A 56 3.96 -16.06 13.89
C GLU A 56 5.45 -16.10 14.25
N VAL A 57 6.23 -15.20 13.68
CA VAL A 57 7.66 -15.07 13.99
C VAL A 57 7.83 -14.30 15.29
N LYS A 58 8.26 -14.97 16.35
CA LYS A 58 8.55 -14.36 17.65
C LYS A 58 10.04 -14.05 17.78
N PHE A 59 10.38 -12.77 17.85
CA PHE A 59 11.75 -12.30 18.09
C PHE A 59 12.11 -12.40 19.58
N LYS A 60 12.11 -13.64 20.13
CA LYS A 60 12.55 -13.90 21.51
C LYS A 60 13.99 -14.45 21.49
N PRO A 61 14.84 -14.09 22.50
CA PRO A 61 16.16 -14.70 22.64
C PRO A 61 16.09 -16.24 22.69
N GLY A 62 17.07 -16.94 22.08
CA GLY A 62 17.10 -18.39 21.99
C GLY A 62 16.65 -18.95 20.63
N LEU A 63 16.01 -20.12 20.62
CA LEU A 63 15.58 -20.83 19.39
C LEU A 63 14.68 -19.97 18.47
N GLY A 64 13.85 -19.10 19.04
CA GLY A 64 13.00 -18.18 18.27
C GLY A 64 13.78 -17.17 17.42
N MET A 65 14.99 -16.81 17.83
CA MET A 65 15.86 -15.94 17.04
C MET A 65 16.42 -16.68 15.81
N LEU A 66 16.80 -17.95 15.95
CA LEU A 66 17.28 -18.76 14.83
C LEU A 66 16.16 -18.96 13.79
N GLU A 67 14.95 -19.24 14.24
CA GLU A 67 13.79 -19.35 13.35
C GLU A 67 13.52 -18.04 12.61
N ALA A 68 13.54 -16.90 13.30
CA ALA A 68 13.41 -15.57 12.69
C ALA A 68 14.49 -15.30 11.63
N PHE A 69 15.71 -15.85 11.81
CA PHE A 69 16.80 -15.78 10.85
C PHE A 69 16.55 -16.61 9.57
N LEU A 70 15.95 -17.78 9.72
CA LEU A 70 15.72 -18.71 8.62
C LEU A 70 14.41 -18.43 7.88
N ARG A 71 13.45 -17.80 8.54
CA ARG A 71 12.11 -17.55 8.00
C ARG A 71 12.12 -16.85 6.62
N PRO A 72 12.90 -15.79 6.39
CA PRO A 72 12.98 -15.14 5.09
C PRO A 72 13.45 -16.06 3.95
N LEU A 73 14.18 -17.12 4.28
CA LEU A 73 14.68 -18.10 3.32
C LEU A 73 13.73 -19.28 3.07
N GLY A 74 12.62 -19.33 3.82
CA GLY A 74 11.61 -20.38 3.74
C GLY A 74 11.89 -21.55 4.66
N THR A 75 11.28 -21.56 5.85
CA THR A 75 11.38 -22.66 6.82
C THR A 75 10.59 -23.88 6.36
N ASN A 76 10.94 -25.05 6.94
CA ASN A 76 10.24 -26.31 6.64
C ASN A 76 8.74 -26.24 7.00
N GLU A 77 8.37 -25.48 8.04
CA GLU A 77 6.97 -25.27 8.40
C GLU A 77 6.19 -24.56 7.27
N VAL A 78 6.72 -23.42 6.76
CA VAL A 78 6.10 -22.72 5.64
C VAL A 78 5.95 -23.61 4.42
N LYS A 79 7.02 -24.31 4.05
CA LYS A 79 7.03 -25.24 2.90
C LYS A 79 5.98 -26.33 3.04
N ARG A 80 5.99 -27.05 4.17
CA ARG A 80 5.06 -28.15 4.44
C ARG A 80 3.63 -27.69 4.42
N ASN A 81 3.32 -26.61 5.15
CA ASN A 81 1.96 -26.09 5.27
C ASN A 81 1.44 -25.57 3.95
N PHE A 82 2.27 -24.85 3.18
CA PHE A 82 1.90 -24.35 1.86
C PHE A 82 1.67 -25.49 0.86
N CYS A 83 2.56 -26.50 0.83
CA CYS A 83 2.38 -27.65 -0.03
C CYS A 83 1.09 -28.42 0.30
N ALA A 84 0.81 -28.63 1.59
CA ALA A 84 -0.43 -29.31 2.01
C ALA A 84 -1.69 -28.52 1.57
N LEU A 85 -1.64 -27.19 1.63
CA LEU A 85 -2.72 -26.35 1.10
C LEU A 85 -2.86 -26.48 -0.42
N LEU A 86 -1.74 -26.47 -1.16
CA LEU A 86 -1.76 -26.65 -2.62
C LEU A 86 -2.36 -28.01 -3.00
N ASP A 87 -2.01 -29.07 -2.26
CA ASP A 87 -2.48 -30.44 -2.53
C ASP A 87 -3.97 -30.61 -2.24
N GLU A 88 -4.53 -29.94 -1.18
CA GLU A 88 -5.97 -29.96 -0.86
C GLU A 88 -6.77 -29.06 -1.80
N PHE A 89 -6.35 -27.81 -1.99
CA PHE A 89 -7.12 -26.80 -2.72
C PHE A 89 -6.96 -26.89 -4.23
N LYS A 90 -5.76 -27.24 -4.73
CA LYS A 90 -5.41 -27.33 -6.17
C LYS A 90 -5.77 -26.05 -6.91
N PRO A 91 -5.14 -24.91 -6.59
CA PRO A 91 -5.45 -23.63 -7.21
C PRO A 91 -5.02 -23.57 -8.69
N ASP A 92 -5.81 -22.86 -9.50
CA ASP A 92 -5.43 -22.47 -10.87
C ASP A 92 -4.40 -21.33 -10.86
N VAL A 93 -4.52 -20.45 -9.86
CA VAL A 93 -3.66 -19.27 -9.70
C VAL A 93 -3.27 -19.09 -8.23
N VAL A 94 -2.01 -18.80 -7.99
CA VAL A 94 -1.49 -18.29 -6.71
C VAL A 94 -1.21 -16.80 -6.87
N HIS A 95 -1.99 -15.97 -6.17
CA HIS A 95 -1.81 -14.52 -6.18
C HIS A 95 -1.15 -14.05 -4.88
N LEU A 96 0.08 -13.60 -5.01
CA LEU A 96 0.94 -13.15 -3.92
C LEU A 96 0.78 -11.65 -3.68
N ASN A 97 0.81 -11.26 -2.42
CA ASN A 97 0.83 -9.87 -1.97
C ASN A 97 2.12 -9.60 -1.15
N ASN A 98 2.01 -9.05 0.05
CA ASN A 98 3.16 -8.86 0.94
C ASN A 98 3.51 -10.16 1.68
N ILE A 99 4.32 -11.02 1.05
CA ILE A 99 4.76 -12.31 1.58
C ILE A 99 6.17 -12.28 2.17
N HIS A 100 6.91 -11.20 1.92
CA HIS A 100 8.32 -11.05 2.30
C HIS A 100 8.56 -11.34 3.78
N THR A 101 9.77 -11.82 4.07
CA THR A 101 10.33 -12.06 5.40
C THR A 101 9.60 -13.16 6.18
N GLN A 102 8.28 -13.19 6.20
CA GLN A 102 7.50 -14.09 7.07
C GLN A 102 6.99 -15.34 6.37
N LEU A 103 6.37 -15.21 5.19
CA LEU A 103 5.96 -16.35 4.36
C LEU A 103 7.06 -16.77 3.38
N SER A 104 7.96 -15.86 3.05
CA SER A 104 9.06 -16.03 2.10
C SER A 104 8.62 -16.23 0.64
N PRO A 105 9.40 -15.73 -0.32
CA PRO A 105 9.20 -16.04 -1.74
C PRO A 105 9.30 -17.52 -2.11
N ILE A 106 9.71 -18.40 -1.19
CA ILE A 106 9.69 -19.86 -1.39
C ILE A 106 8.32 -20.36 -1.84
N ILE A 107 7.21 -19.73 -1.42
CA ILE A 107 5.86 -20.14 -1.82
C ILE A 107 5.59 -19.87 -3.31
N ALA A 108 6.26 -18.88 -3.92
CA ALA A 108 6.21 -18.66 -5.36
C ALA A 108 6.90 -19.81 -6.11
N GLU A 109 8.08 -20.25 -5.64
CA GLU A 109 8.80 -21.38 -6.25
C GLU A 109 7.99 -22.68 -6.15
N LEU A 110 7.46 -22.99 -4.97
CA LEU A 110 6.66 -24.20 -4.74
C LEU A 110 5.38 -24.26 -5.59
N ALA A 111 4.75 -23.12 -5.86
CA ALA A 111 3.62 -23.01 -6.77
C ALA A 111 4.07 -23.20 -8.22
N HIS A 112 5.13 -22.50 -8.63
CA HIS A 112 5.68 -22.58 -9.98
C HIS A 112 6.17 -24.00 -10.34
N GLU A 113 6.86 -24.69 -9.42
CA GLU A 113 7.30 -26.09 -9.59
C GLU A 113 6.14 -27.07 -9.82
N ARG A 114 4.93 -26.74 -9.38
CA ARG A 114 3.70 -27.50 -9.64
C ARG A 114 2.97 -27.07 -10.91
N GLY A 115 3.55 -26.18 -11.70
CA GLY A 115 2.93 -25.64 -12.91
C GLY A 115 1.72 -24.70 -12.64
N ILE A 116 1.60 -24.20 -11.40
CA ILE A 116 0.53 -23.28 -11.03
C ILE A 116 0.95 -21.87 -11.40
N LYS A 117 0.06 -21.11 -12.03
CA LYS A 117 0.32 -19.71 -12.39
C LYS A 117 0.54 -18.84 -11.16
N VAL A 118 1.64 -18.10 -11.15
CA VAL A 118 2.04 -17.21 -10.06
C VAL A 118 1.91 -15.75 -10.49
N VAL A 119 1.02 -15.01 -9.84
CA VAL A 119 0.83 -13.57 -10.02
C VAL A 119 1.21 -12.87 -8.72
N TRP A 120 1.95 -11.75 -8.79
CA TRP A 120 2.43 -11.06 -7.59
C TRP A 120 2.13 -9.56 -7.65
N THR A 121 1.23 -9.07 -6.78
CA THR A 121 0.99 -7.63 -6.62
C THR A 121 2.04 -7.00 -5.73
N LEU A 122 2.72 -5.99 -6.24
CA LEU A 122 3.81 -5.28 -5.58
C LEU A 122 3.27 -4.07 -4.81
N HIS A 123 3.09 -4.20 -3.51
CA HIS A 123 2.59 -3.12 -2.65
C HIS A 123 3.69 -2.13 -2.24
N ASP A 124 4.94 -2.53 -2.30
CA ASP A 124 6.12 -1.74 -1.96
C ASP A 124 7.34 -2.14 -2.82
N LEU A 125 8.49 -1.53 -2.56
CA LEU A 125 9.74 -1.77 -3.29
C LEU A 125 10.66 -2.81 -2.60
N LYS A 126 10.13 -3.73 -1.80
CA LYS A 126 10.92 -4.71 -1.05
C LYS A 126 11.82 -5.57 -1.95
N LEU A 127 11.43 -5.90 -3.15
CA LEU A 127 12.23 -6.66 -4.11
C LEU A 127 13.48 -5.90 -4.59
N LEU A 128 13.44 -4.57 -4.53
CA LEU A 128 14.55 -3.69 -4.93
C LEU A 128 15.34 -3.19 -3.72
N CYS A 129 14.65 -2.74 -2.68
CA CYS A 129 15.23 -2.19 -1.47
C CYS A 129 14.90 -3.09 -0.26
N PRO A 130 15.90 -3.70 0.41
CA PRO A 130 15.64 -4.56 1.57
C PRO A 130 14.82 -3.89 2.68
N ARG A 131 14.83 -2.55 2.75
CA ARG A 131 14.02 -1.74 3.65
C ARG A 131 12.60 -1.44 3.13
N TYR A 132 12.28 -1.73 1.87
CA TYR A 132 11.00 -1.53 1.13
C TYR A 132 10.65 -0.06 0.78
N ASP A 133 11.07 0.92 1.54
CA ASP A 133 10.66 2.33 1.42
C ASP A 133 11.65 3.22 0.65
N CYS A 134 12.79 2.67 0.23
CA CYS A 134 13.87 3.40 -0.44
C CYS A 134 14.34 4.64 0.36
N LEU A 135 14.38 4.52 1.70
CA LEU A 135 14.85 5.55 2.59
C LEU A 135 16.06 5.06 3.39
N ARG A 136 17.25 5.60 3.14
CA ARG A 136 18.42 5.35 3.98
C ARG A 136 18.15 5.88 5.40
N ASN A 137 18.21 4.97 6.39
CA ASN A 137 17.89 5.24 7.79
C ASN A 137 16.51 5.89 8.02
N GLY A 138 15.56 5.67 7.10
CA GLY A 138 14.20 6.21 7.19
C GLY A 138 14.10 7.72 6.92
N LYS A 139 15.13 8.34 6.35
CA LYS A 139 15.20 9.81 6.18
C LYS A 139 15.59 10.26 4.78
N ILE A 140 16.60 9.65 4.18
CA ILE A 140 17.22 10.11 2.93
C ILE A 140 16.79 9.17 1.80
N ALA A 141 16.20 9.69 0.74
CA ALA A 141 15.85 8.92 -0.46
C ALA A 141 17.10 8.22 -1.02
N CYS A 142 17.00 6.92 -1.28
CA CYS A 142 18.13 6.10 -1.66
C CYS A 142 17.67 4.91 -2.52
N GLU A 143 18.33 4.72 -3.65
CA GLU A 143 18.07 3.63 -4.60
C GLU A 143 19.30 2.73 -4.83
N GLU A 144 20.37 2.91 -4.07
CA GLU A 144 21.66 2.24 -4.27
C GLU A 144 21.53 0.70 -4.16
N CYS A 145 20.58 0.20 -3.36
CA CYS A 145 20.30 -1.24 -3.25
C CYS A 145 19.70 -1.85 -4.52
N PHE A 146 19.28 -1.05 -5.51
CA PHE A 146 18.81 -1.58 -6.80
C PHE A 146 19.94 -2.31 -7.54
N MET A 147 21.14 -1.73 -7.46
CA MET A 147 22.34 -2.28 -8.10
C MET A 147 23.20 -3.11 -7.13
N ASP A 148 23.33 -2.69 -5.88
CA ASP A 148 24.20 -3.36 -4.91
C ASP A 148 23.51 -3.53 -3.53
N LYS A 149 23.07 -4.75 -3.26
CA LYS A 149 22.39 -5.10 -1.99
C LYS A 149 23.27 -4.92 -0.75
N ARG A 150 24.62 -4.86 -0.88
CA ARG A 150 25.55 -4.63 0.24
C ARG A 150 25.35 -3.26 0.89
N LYS A 151 24.77 -2.29 0.16
CA LYS A 151 24.48 -0.95 0.68
C LYS A 151 23.55 -0.98 1.90
N VAL A 152 22.69 -1.97 2.05
CA VAL A 152 21.87 -2.11 3.27
C VAL A 152 22.72 -2.38 4.51
N LEU A 153 23.87 -3.08 4.36
CA LEU A 153 24.83 -3.33 5.44
C LEU A 153 25.64 -2.07 5.75
N GLU A 154 26.21 -1.46 4.71
CA GLU A 154 27.04 -0.26 4.81
C GLU A 154 26.32 0.85 5.59
N TYR A 155 25.05 1.09 5.24
CA TYR A 155 24.24 2.14 5.89
C TYR A 155 23.46 1.66 7.12
N LYS A 156 23.58 0.41 7.52
CA LYS A 156 22.83 -0.18 8.65
C LYS A 156 21.33 0.16 8.59
N CYS A 157 20.73 0.05 7.37
CA CYS A 157 19.39 0.56 7.07
C CYS A 157 18.27 -0.03 7.94
N MET A 158 18.45 -1.23 8.49
CA MET A 158 17.45 -1.91 9.31
C MET A 158 17.60 -1.51 10.78
N LYS A 159 16.85 -0.49 11.21
CA LYS A 159 16.81 -0.01 12.60
C LYS A 159 18.20 0.36 13.17
N ASN A 160 19.11 0.82 12.34
CA ASN A 160 20.51 1.10 12.67
C ASN A 160 21.27 -0.11 13.28
N SER A 161 20.81 -1.33 13.01
CA SER A 161 21.38 -2.59 13.49
C SER A 161 22.11 -3.32 12.36
N ILE A 162 23.37 -3.69 12.60
CA ILE A 162 24.15 -4.47 11.61
C ILE A 162 23.59 -5.88 11.45
N VAL A 163 23.11 -6.50 12.53
CA VAL A 163 22.52 -7.85 12.51
C VAL A 163 21.22 -7.85 11.70
N ALA A 164 20.32 -6.90 11.96
CA ALA A 164 19.07 -6.79 11.22
C ALA A 164 19.33 -6.46 9.73
N SER A 165 20.34 -5.62 9.44
CA SER A 165 20.73 -5.30 8.06
C SER A 165 21.35 -6.49 7.36
N PHE A 166 22.11 -7.34 8.07
CA PHE A 166 22.66 -8.58 7.52
C PHE A 166 21.55 -9.57 7.15
N LEU A 167 20.52 -9.69 7.98
CA LEU A 167 19.36 -10.53 7.67
C LEU A 167 18.65 -10.05 6.39
N ALA A 168 18.40 -8.76 6.31
CA ALA A 168 17.77 -8.16 5.14
C ALA A 168 18.63 -8.30 3.88
N TYR A 169 19.95 -8.21 4.00
CA TYR A 169 20.89 -8.50 2.93
C TYR A 169 20.80 -9.94 2.47
N LYS A 170 20.86 -10.90 3.41
CA LYS A 170 20.75 -12.33 3.11
C LYS A 170 19.44 -12.67 2.40
N GLU A 171 18.31 -12.12 2.87
CA GLU A 171 17.02 -12.26 2.20
C GLU A 171 17.09 -11.76 0.76
N ALA A 172 17.60 -10.54 0.56
CA ALA A 172 17.64 -9.89 -0.76
C ALA A 172 18.59 -10.57 -1.77
N VAL A 173 19.68 -11.18 -1.31
CA VAL A 173 20.61 -11.93 -2.16
C VAL A 173 20.08 -13.32 -2.48
N SER A 174 19.46 -13.99 -1.50
CA SER A 174 18.86 -15.32 -1.69
C SER A 174 17.67 -15.26 -2.67
N TRP A 175 16.89 -14.18 -2.61
CA TRP A 175 15.78 -13.92 -3.51
C TRP A 175 16.17 -12.85 -4.52
N ASN A 176 17.21 -13.14 -5.31
CA ASN A 176 17.66 -12.26 -6.37
C ASN A 176 16.62 -12.17 -7.50
N ARG A 177 16.78 -11.15 -8.35
CA ARG A 177 15.88 -10.88 -9.47
C ARG A 177 15.60 -12.10 -10.35
N GLU A 178 16.67 -12.79 -10.79
CA GLU A 178 16.55 -13.91 -11.74
C GLU A 178 15.70 -15.05 -11.15
N ARG A 179 15.92 -15.35 -9.87
CA ARG A 179 15.14 -16.35 -9.13
C ARG A 179 13.68 -15.97 -9.00
N LEU A 180 13.41 -14.70 -8.66
CA LEU A 180 12.05 -14.18 -8.54
C LEU A 180 11.31 -14.15 -9.88
N GLU A 181 11.98 -13.74 -10.94
CA GLU A 181 11.42 -13.76 -12.30
C GLU A 181 11.15 -15.18 -12.81
N LYS A 182 11.99 -16.15 -12.44
CA LYS A 182 11.78 -17.55 -12.82
C LYS A 182 10.49 -18.12 -12.24
N CYS A 183 10.17 -17.79 -10.98
CA CYS A 183 9.03 -18.35 -10.26
C CYS A 183 7.78 -17.44 -10.25
N THR A 184 7.77 -16.33 -10.99
CA THR A 184 6.63 -15.42 -11.09
C THR A 184 6.30 -15.16 -12.56
N ASP A 185 5.06 -15.41 -12.95
CA ASP A 185 4.63 -15.19 -14.33
C ASP A 185 4.40 -13.70 -14.61
N ILE A 186 3.66 -13.02 -13.73
CA ILE A 186 3.33 -11.59 -13.85
C ILE A 186 3.47 -10.89 -12.51
N PHE A 187 4.13 -9.74 -12.51
CA PHE A 187 4.12 -8.77 -11.42
C PHE A 187 3.07 -7.69 -11.71
N ILE A 188 2.08 -7.57 -10.84
CA ILE A 188 1.10 -6.47 -10.89
C ILE A 188 1.68 -5.28 -10.13
N CYS A 189 1.81 -4.16 -10.82
CA CYS A 189 2.28 -2.89 -10.28
C CYS A 189 1.09 -1.95 -10.14
N PRO A 190 0.67 -1.56 -8.91
CA PRO A 190 -0.46 -0.66 -8.71
C PRO A 190 -0.27 0.74 -9.31
N SER A 191 0.96 1.11 -9.66
CA SER A 191 1.30 2.38 -10.30
C SER A 191 2.39 2.20 -11.38
N LEU A 192 2.43 3.12 -12.33
CA LEU A 192 3.55 3.23 -13.28
C LEU A 192 4.86 3.54 -12.55
N PHE A 193 4.79 4.28 -11.43
CA PHE A 193 5.94 4.54 -10.58
C PHE A 193 6.63 3.23 -10.14
N ILE A 194 5.86 2.28 -9.57
CA ILE A 194 6.42 0.97 -9.16
C ILE A 194 6.93 0.19 -10.38
N ALA A 195 6.16 0.14 -11.47
CA ALA A 195 6.59 -0.55 -12.69
C ALA A 195 7.93 0.00 -13.21
N ASN A 196 8.06 1.32 -13.29
CA ASN A 196 9.30 1.97 -13.72
C ASN A 196 10.47 1.70 -12.77
N LYS A 197 10.23 1.71 -11.44
CA LYS A 197 11.26 1.36 -10.46
C LYS A 197 11.72 -0.09 -10.60
N MET A 198 10.80 -1.02 -10.81
CA MET A 198 11.14 -2.43 -11.05
C MET A 198 11.98 -2.59 -12.32
N ILE A 199 11.61 -1.92 -13.43
CA ILE A 199 12.38 -1.93 -14.68
C ILE A 199 13.76 -1.28 -14.48
N GLN A 200 13.85 -0.17 -13.75
CA GLN A 200 15.12 0.47 -13.37
C GLN A 200 16.00 -0.48 -12.54
N GLY A 201 15.43 -1.29 -11.66
CA GLY A 201 16.11 -2.35 -10.93
C GLY A 201 16.43 -3.60 -11.75
N GLY A 202 16.21 -3.55 -13.07
CA GLY A 202 16.58 -4.58 -14.05
C GLY A 202 15.55 -5.68 -14.24
N PHE A 203 14.36 -5.61 -13.64
CA PHE A 203 13.30 -6.59 -13.90
C PHE A 203 12.77 -6.50 -15.33
N ASN A 204 12.39 -7.65 -15.88
CA ASN A 204 11.90 -7.76 -17.25
C ASN A 204 10.55 -7.03 -17.43
N LYS A 205 10.52 -6.02 -18.30
CA LYS A 205 9.32 -5.23 -18.62
C LYS A 205 8.14 -6.09 -19.05
N THR A 206 8.37 -7.20 -19.75
CA THR A 206 7.29 -8.07 -20.24
C THR A 206 6.53 -8.79 -19.14
N LYS A 207 7.13 -8.91 -17.95
CA LYS A 207 6.49 -9.48 -16.74
C LYS A 207 5.78 -8.42 -15.90
N MET A 208 5.89 -7.13 -16.22
CA MET A 208 5.24 -6.04 -15.48
C MET A 208 3.87 -5.72 -16.10
N CYS A 209 2.85 -5.66 -15.26
CA CYS A 209 1.51 -5.23 -15.64
C CYS A 209 1.04 -4.15 -14.67
N THR A 210 0.64 -2.99 -15.17
CA THR A 210 0.10 -1.93 -14.31
C THR A 210 -1.39 -2.11 -14.14
N LEU A 211 -1.82 -2.23 -12.88
CA LEU A 211 -3.24 -2.35 -12.51
C LEU A 211 -3.47 -1.57 -11.21
N CYS A 212 -4.11 -0.39 -11.35
CA CYS A 212 -4.41 0.50 -10.23
C CYS A 212 -5.33 -0.18 -9.21
N ASN A 213 -5.15 0.14 -7.93
CA ASN A 213 -6.05 -0.33 -6.88
C ASN A 213 -7.50 0.07 -7.15
N PHE A 214 -8.41 -0.67 -6.58
CA PHE A 214 -9.85 -0.45 -6.67
C PHE A 214 -10.47 -0.24 -5.29
N ILE A 215 -11.69 0.25 -5.28
CA ILE A 215 -12.51 0.37 -4.08
C ILE A 215 -13.91 -0.20 -4.32
N ASP A 216 -14.55 -0.57 -3.22
CA ASP A 216 -15.97 -0.88 -3.23
C ASP A 216 -16.77 0.44 -3.40
N ILE A 217 -17.36 0.62 -4.57
CA ILE A 217 -18.07 1.86 -4.96
C ILE A 217 -19.30 2.11 -4.10
N GLU A 218 -19.99 1.05 -3.65
CA GLU A 218 -21.16 1.20 -2.79
C GLU A 218 -20.81 1.98 -1.50
N LYS A 219 -19.58 1.80 -1.01
CA LYS A 219 -19.07 2.57 0.12
C LYS A 219 -18.90 4.06 -0.16
N THR A 220 -18.82 4.46 -1.44
CA THR A 220 -18.61 5.86 -1.85
C THR A 220 -19.82 6.51 -2.46
N ARG A 221 -20.92 5.80 -2.69
CA ARG A 221 -22.17 6.41 -3.23
C ARG A 221 -22.63 7.56 -2.34
N LYS A 222 -22.90 8.70 -2.96
CA LYS A 222 -23.38 9.92 -2.34
C LYS A 222 -24.54 10.49 -3.18
N GLN A 223 -25.52 11.09 -2.51
CA GLN A 223 -26.65 11.72 -3.20
C GLN A 223 -26.38 13.20 -3.53
N GLU A 224 -25.55 13.86 -2.71
CA GLU A 224 -25.27 15.29 -2.83
C GLU A 224 -23.78 15.59 -2.68
N TYR A 225 -23.28 16.54 -3.46
CA TYR A 225 -21.88 16.99 -3.46
C TYR A 225 -21.71 18.37 -2.81
N ASN A 226 -22.54 18.70 -1.81
CA ASN A 226 -22.46 19.96 -1.07
C ASN A 226 -21.19 20.03 -0.23
N LYS A 227 -20.30 20.95 -0.55
CA LYS A 227 -19.03 21.15 0.14
C LYS A 227 -19.14 22.18 1.25
N LEU A 228 -18.47 21.91 2.37
CA LEU A 228 -18.34 22.84 3.49
C LEU A 228 -16.96 23.52 3.45
N ASP A 229 -16.84 24.65 4.12
CA ASP A 229 -15.66 25.51 4.10
C ASP A 229 -14.52 24.96 4.97
N TYR A 230 -14.06 23.73 4.66
CA TYR A 230 -12.87 23.13 5.23
C TYR A 230 -12.21 22.18 4.23
N TYR A 231 -10.96 21.88 4.47
CA TYR A 231 -10.24 20.80 3.81
C TYR A 231 -9.76 19.79 4.83
N CYS A 232 -9.36 18.58 4.39
CA CYS A 232 -9.00 17.53 5.34
C CYS A 232 -7.74 16.77 4.94
N PHE A 233 -7.09 16.22 5.95
CA PHE A 233 -6.06 15.20 5.84
C PHE A 233 -6.58 13.93 6.50
N ILE A 234 -6.37 12.78 5.85
CA ILE A 234 -6.75 11.47 6.38
C ILE A 234 -5.55 10.54 6.30
N GLY A 235 -5.12 10.02 7.44
CA GLY A 235 -4.02 9.07 7.47
C GLY A 235 -3.36 8.92 8.84
N ARG A 236 -2.35 8.05 8.89
CA ARG A 236 -1.52 7.89 10.07
C ARG A 236 -0.72 9.17 10.34
N LEU A 237 -0.73 9.63 11.58
CA LEU A 237 0.02 10.82 12.00
C LEU A 237 1.49 10.46 12.26
N SER A 238 2.28 10.41 11.18
CA SER A 238 3.68 10.01 11.19
C SER A 238 4.49 10.85 10.20
N ASN A 239 5.81 10.90 10.40
CA ASN A 239 6.70 11.78 9.63
C ASN A 239 6.61 11.55 8.12
N GLU A 240 6.56 10.30 7.69
CA GLU A 240 6.49 9.92 6.27
C GLU A 240 5.22 10.41 5.57
N LYS A 241 4.15 10.69 6.32
CA LYS A 241 2.90 11.27 5.78
C LYS A 241 2.91 12.79 5.67
N GLY A 242 3.98 13.45 6.12
CA GLY A 242 4.19 14.89 5.94
C GLY A 242 3.19 15.78 6.67
N VAL A 243 2.51 15.23 7.71
CA VAL A 243 1.48 15.98 8.44
C VAL A 243 2.03 17.21 9.16
N VAL A 244 3.29 17.18 9.60
CA VAL A 244 3.95 18.35 10.23
C VAL A 244 4.16 19.46 9.21
N THR A 245 4.59 19.12 7.99
CA THR A 245 4.72 20.09 6.87
C THR A 245 3.38 20.71 6.52
N LEU A 246 2.32 19.90 6.48
CA LEU A 246 0.95 20.38 6.27
C LEU A 246 0.51 21.35 7.37
N VAL A 247 0.70 21.01 8.64
CA VAL A 247 0.35 21.88 9.78
C VAL A 247 1.13 23.20 9.72
N LYS A 248 2.43 23.18 9.40
CA LYS A 248 3.23 24.39 9.25
C LYS A 248 2.74 25.31 8.13
N ALA A 249 2.24 24.77 7.03
CA ALA A 249 1.60 25.55 5.96
C ALA A 249 0.23 26.08 6.40
N ALA A 250 -0.61 25.22 6.95
CA ALA A 250 -1.99 25.51 7.34
C ALA A 250 -2.11 26.61 8.41
N ARG A 251 -1.21 26.64 9.39
CA ARG A 251 -1.19 27.66 10.47
C ARG A 251 -1.07 29.10 9.97
N GLN A 252 -0.61 29.30 8.74
CA GLN A 252 -0.43 30.61 8.12
C GLN A 252 -1.63 31.03 7.25
N LEU A 253 -2.69 30.22 7.22
CA LEU A 253 -3.84 30.38 6.37
C LEU A 253 -5.14 30.50 7.18
N PRO A 254 -6.14 31.24 6.67
CA PRO A 254 -7.42 31.41 7.40
C PRO A 254 -8.35 30.20 7.28
N TYR A 255 -8.01 29.20 6.48
CA TYR A 255 -8.88 28.08 6.14
C TYR A 255 -8.88 26.99 7.22
N LYS A 256 -10.05 26.42 7.49
CA LYS A 256 -10.21 25.33 8.46
C LYS A 256 -9.64 24.03 7.91
N LEU A 257 -8.69 23.43 8.63
CA LEU A 257 -8.14 22.08 8.35
C LEU A 257 -8.68 21.09 9.38
N LYS A 258 -9.17 19.95 8.91
CA LYS A 258 -9.49 18.79 9.76
C LYS A 258 -8.46 17.68 9.54
N ILE A 259 -7.79 17.26 10.60
CA ILE A 259 -6.82 16.16 10.58
C ILE A 259 -7.47 14.93 11.20
N ILE A 260 -7.67 13.87 10.39
CA ILE A 260 -8.38 12.65 10.75
C ILE A 260 -7.36 11.49 10.80
N GLY A 261 -7.24 10.86 11.94
CA GLY A 261 -6.34 9.73 12.17
C GLY A 261 -5.57 9.83 13.47
N GLU A 262 -4.74 8.84 13.71
CA GLU A 262 -3.88 8.72 14.88
C GLU A 262 -2.46 8.34 14.49
N GLY A 263 -1.52 8.50 15.41
CA GLY A 263 -0.13 8.12 15.18
C GLY A 263 0.85 8.73 16.17
N PRO A 264 2.13 8.41 16.02
CA PRO A 264 3.17 8.81 16.98
C PRO A 264 3.36 10.32 17.12
N LEU A 265 2.88 11.11 16.15
CA LEU A 265 3.00 12.58 16.17
C LEU A 265 1.81 13.29 16.84
N MET A 266 0.82 12.57 17.37
CA MET A 266 -0.40 13.18 17.95
C MET A 266 -0.08 14.25 18.99
N GLU A 267 0.81 13.99 19.94
CA GLU A 267 1.12 14.93 21.01
C GLU A 267 1.87 16.17 20.49
N GLU A 268 2.78 15.99 19.55
CA GLU A 268 3.45 17.12 18.87
C GLU A 268 2.43 17.98 18.12
N LEU A 269 1.50 17.35 17.40
CA LEU A 269 0.47 18.05 16.64
C LEU A 269 -0.51 18.81 17.53
N LYS A 270 -0.88 18.29 18.71
CA LYS A 270 -1.69 19.01 19.71
C LYS A 270 -1.06 20.36 20.09
N ILE A 271 0.25 20.36 20.28
CA ILE A 271 1.00 21.60 20.61
C ILE A 271 1.02 22.54 19.39
N LEU A 272 1.32 22.02 18.21
CA LEU A 272 1.43 22.82 16.98
C LEU A 272 0.09 23.42 16.53
N CYS A 273 -1.03 22.75 16.79
CA CYS A 273 -2.37 23.20 16.38
C CYS A 273 -3.03 24.15 17.37
N LYS A 274 -2.47 24.36 18.57
CA LYS A 274 -3.06 25.23 19.58
C LYS A 274 -3.20 26.69 19.08
N GLY A 275 -4.41 27.25 19.20
CA GLY A 275 -4.71 28.62 18.76
C GLY A 275 -4.74 28.82 17.23
N THR A 276 -4.96 27.75 16.48
CA THR A 276 -5.05 27.78 14.99
C THR A 276 -6.41 27.30 14.50
N ASN A 277 -6.68 27.42 13.22
CA ASN A 277 -7.88 26.89 12.55
C ASN A 277 -7.76 25.37 12.24
N ILE A 278 -6.91 24.63 12.96
CA ILE A 278 -6.67 23.21 12.71
C ILE A 278 -7.34 22.37 13.81
N GLU A 279 -8.21 21.47 13.38
CA GLU A 279 -8.95 20.55 14.25
C GLU A 279 -8.34 19.13 14.15
N LEU A 280 -7.86 18.60 15.27
CA LEU A 280 -7.44 17.18 15.36
C LEU A 280 -8.66 16.33 15.72
N VAL A 281 -9.19 15.61 14.74
CA VAL A 281 -10.45 14.85 14.86
C VAL A 281 -10.24 13.49 15.53
N GLY A 282 -9.00 12.95 15.49
CA GLY A 282 -8.68 11.62 15.98
C GLY A 282 -9.07 10.51 15.00
N TYR A 283 -9.01 9.26 15.47
CA TYR A 283 -9.42 8.10 14.68
C TYR A 283 -10.93 8.11 14.43
N LYS A 284 -11.33 7.74 13.20
CA LYS A 284 -12.72 7.65 12.78
C LYS A 284 -12.97 6.36 12.00
N GLN A 285 -14.19 5.83 12.13
CA GLN A 285 -14.67 4.71 11.31
C GLN A 285 -15.04 5.20 9.90
N TRP A 286 -15.10 4.28 8.93
CA TRP A 286 -15.34 4.63 7.52
C TRP A 286 -16.61 5.47 7.31
N ALA A 287 -17.69 5.19 7.99
CA ALA A 287 -18.93 5.96 7.86
C ALA A 287 -18.74 7.45 8.19
N GLU A 288 -17.98 7.76 9.26
CA GLU A 288 -17.64 9.13 9.67
C GLU A 288 -16.62 9.76 8.71
N ILE A 289 -15.60 8.97 8.27
CA ILE A 289 -14.61 9.41 7.27
C ILE A 289 -15.32 9.79 5.98
N LYS A 290 -16.23 8.96 5.47
CA LYS A 290 -17.02 9.21 4.27
C LYS A 290 -17.73 10.57 4.33
N GLU A 291 -18.36 10.87 5.45
CA GLU A 291 -19.09 12.13 5.65
C GLU A 291 -18.12 13.32 5.69
N LEU A 292 -17.06 13.23 6.50
CA LEU A 292 -16.05 14.29 6.63
C LEU A 292 -15.32 14.53 5.30
N LEU A 293 -14.89 13.49 4.63
CA LEU A 293 -14.17 13.56 3.36
C LEU A 293 -15.08 14.06 2.24
N GLY A 294 -16.29 13.51 2.16
CA GLY A 294 -17.24 13.88 1.12
C GLY A 294 -17.73 15.32 1.19
N ARG A 295 -17.72 15.96 2.37
CA ARG A 295 -18.08 17.39 2.55
C ARG A 295 -16.88 18.32 2.51
N ALA A 296 -15.66 17.86 2.51
CA ALA A 296 -14.48 18.71 2.40
C ALA A 296 -14.40 19.37 1.02
N ARG A 297 -13.91 20.61 0.95
CA ARG A 297 -13.60 21.30 -0.32
C ARG A 297 -12.60 20.49 -1.13
N PHE A 298 -11.60 19.95 -0.46
CA PHE A 298 -10.59 19.04 -1.01
C PHE A 298 -9.91 18.24 0.12
N SER A 299 -9.21 17.18 -0.26
CA SER A 299 -8.33 16.39 0.63
C SER A 299 -6.87 16.69 0.33
N VAL A 300 -6.00 16.62 1.34
CA VAL A 300 -4.54 16.78 1.16
C VAL A 300 -3.82 15.47 1.44
N ILE A 301 -2.95 15.08 0.51
CA ILE A 301 -2.01 13.96 0.68
C ILE A 301 -0.59 14.55 0.69
N SER A 302 -0.08 14.82 1.88
CA SER A 302 1.19 15.54 2.08
C SER A 302 2.42 14.63 2.21
N SER A 303 2.35 13.40 1.73
CA SER A 303 3.40 12.38 1.91
C SER A 303 4.79 12.86 1.51
N GLU A 304 5.78 12.52 2.34
CA GLU A 304 7.20 12.83 2.16
C GLU A 304 8.05 11.59 1.81
N CYS A 305 7.39 10.45 1.65
CA CYS A 305 7.98 9.22 1.14
C CYS A 305 7.21 8.75 -0.12
N ASN A 306 7.83 7.84 -0.85
CA ASN A 306 7.21 7.27 -2.04
C ASN A 306 5.94 6.50 -1.68
N GLU A 307 4.79 7.03 -2.08
CA GLU A 307 3.53 6.30 -2.09
C GLU A 307 3.43 5.48 -3.37
N ASN A 308 2.83 4.30 -3.28
CA ASN A 308 2.58 3.50 -4.48
C ASN A 308 1.28 3.96 -5.16
N ASN A 309 0.16 3.55 -4.63
CA ASN A 309 -1.17 3.86 -5.17
C ASN A 309 -2.13 4.07 -3.98
N PRO A 310 -2.10 5.25 -3.35
CA PRO A 310 -2.81 5.49 -2.09
C PRO A 310 -4.32 5.45 -2.27
N LEU A 311 -4.98 4.51 -1.59
CA LEU A 311 -6.43 4.36 -1.59
C LEU A 311 -7.15 5.65 -1.15
N SER A 312 -6.57 6.43 -0.24
CA SER A 312 -7.14 7.70 0.23
C SER A 312 -7.34 8.74 -0.88
N VAL A 313 -6.51 8.73 -1.94
CA VAL A 313 -6.73 9.56 -3.13
C VAL A 313 -7.94 9.06 -3.91
N ILE A 314 -8.01 7.75 -4.15
CA ILE A 314 -9.10 7.10 -4.89
C ILE A 314 -10.43 7.31 -4.16
N GLU A 315 -10.46 7.07 -2.84
CA GLU A 315 -11.62 7.27 -1.97
C GLU A 315 -12.11 8.72 -2.02
N ALA A 316 -11.20 9.71 -1.94
CA ALA A 316 -11.56 11.10 -2.03
C ALA A 316 -12.21 11.44 -3.38
N GLN A 317 -11.58 11.04 -4.47
CA GLN A 317 -12.08 11.32 -5.82
C GLN A 317 -13.44 10.64 -6.09
N CYS A 318 -13.63 9.40 -5.62
CA CYS A 318 -14.91 8.69 -5.74
C CYS A 318 -16.03 9.31 -4.89
N LEU A 319 -15.70 10.09 -3.87
CA LEU A 319 -16.62 10.93 -3.09
C LEU A 319 -16.80 12.34 -3.69
N GLY A 320 -16.26 12.59 -4.88
CA GLY A 320 -16.29 13.91 -5.52
C GLY A 320 -15.45 14.95 -4.76
N THR A 321 -14.40 14.53 -4.07
CA THR A 321 -13.51 15.42 -3.33
C THR A 321 -12.17 15.50 -4.04
N PRO A 322 -11.81 16.66 -4.63
CA PRO A 322 -10.54 16.85 -5.29
C PRO A 322 -9.37 16.66 -4.31
N VAL A 323 -8.20 16.34 -4.84
CA VAL A 323 -7.03 16.04 -4.02
C VAL A 323 -5.89 17.02 -4.30
N LEU A 324 -5.35 17.63 -3.25
CA LEU A 324 -4.06 18.31 -3.30
C LEU A 324 -2.98 17.31 -2.91
N GLY A 325 -2.23 16.81 -3.89
CA GLY A 325 -1.26 15.74 -3.72
C GLY A 325 0.18 16.20 -3.76
N ALA A 326 1.03 15.63 -2.91
CA ALA A 326 2.48 15.79 -3.02
C ALA A 326 2.99 15.14 -4.32
N CYS A 327 3.85 15.83 -5.07
CA CYS A 327 4.47 15.31 -6.29
C CYS A 327 5.58 14.30 -5.91
N ILE A 328 5.18 13.09 -5.47
CA ILE A 328 6.09 12.02 -5.05
C ILE A 328 5.46 10.65 -5.29
N GLY A 329 6.27 9.66 -5.67
CA GLY A 329 5.82 8.28 -5.90
C GLY A 329 4.75 8.19 -7.00
N GLY A 330 3.71 7.40 -6.75
CA GLY A 330 2.57 7.20 -7.65
C GLY A 330 1.42 8.19 -7.44
N ILE A 331 1.53 9.16 -6.51
CA ILE A 331 0.47 10.17 -6.28
C ILE A 331 0.16 10.96 -7.56
N PRO A 332 1.16 11.46 -8.34
CA PRO A 332 0.89 12.23 -9.54
C PRO A 332 0.08 11.48 -10.60
N GLU A 333 0.15 10.15 -10.63
CA GLU A 333 -0.59 9.33 -11.60
C GLU A 333 -2.11 9.29 -11.35
N LEU A 334 -2.52 9.62 -10.12
CA LEU A 334 -3.91 9.63 -9.67
C LEU A 334 -4.58 11.00 -9.82
N ILE A 335 -3.80 12.07 -10.06
CA ILE A 335 -4.30 13.45 -10.04
C ILE A 335 -4.17 14.07 -11.43
N GLU A 336 -5.30 14.39 -12.02
CA GLU A 336 -5.39 15.18 -13.24
C GLU A 336 -5.54 16.66 -12.86
N GLU A 337 -4.48 17.46 -13.11
CA GLU A 337 -4.40 18.88 -12.75
C GLU A 337 -5.63 19.66 -13.26
N GLY A 338 -6.29 20.40 -12.37
CA GLY A 338 -7.49 21.20 -12.66
C GLY A 338 -8.79 20.40 -12.83
N LYS A 339 -8.75 19.06 -12.85
CA LYS A 339 -9.96 18.21 -12.96
C LYS A 339 -10.20 17.41 -11.68
N SER A 340 -9.20 16.65 -11.23
CA SER A 340 -9.34 15.85 -10.01
C SER A 340 -8.52 16.37 -8.83
N GLY A 341 -7.78 17.47 -9.02
CA GLY A 341 -7.00 18.10 -7.99
C GLY A 341 -5.85 18.95 -8.51
N MET A 342 -4.86 19.16 -7.65
CA MET A 342 -3.62 19.85 -7.97
C MET A 342 -2.43 19.12 -7.32
N LEU A 343 -1.24 19.37 -7.84
CA LEU A 343 0.02 18.85 -7.29
C LEU A 343 0.83 19.98 -6.65
N PHE A 344 1.56 19.63 -5.58
CA PHE A 344 2.54 20.51 -4.95
C PHE A 344 3.87 19.76 -4.75
N LYS A 345 4.96 20.51 -4.67
CA LYS A 345 6.29 19.94 -4.45
C LYS A 345 6.41 19.39 -3.03
N SER A 346 6.65 18.07 -2.91
CA SER A 346 6.78 17.41 -1.60
C SER A 346 7.81 18.11 -0.72
N LYS A 347 7.51 18.23 0.59
CA LYS A 347 8.31 18.92 1.61
C LYS A 347 8.41 20.46 1.46
N ASP A 348 7.79 21.05 0.47
CA ASP A 348 7.84 22.48 0.22
C ASP A 348 6.63 23.19 0.85
N ILE A 349 6.84 23.83 2.00
CA ILE A 349 5.79 24.55 2.76
C ILE A 349 5.24 25.74 1.97
N VAL A 350 6.09 26.42 1.20
CA VAL A 350 5.68 27.63 0.46
C VAL A 350 4.79 27.25 -0.71
N ASP A 351 5.18 26.21 -1.47
CA ASP A 351 4.37 25.72 -2.57
C ASP A 351 3.05 25.09 -2.07
N LEU A 352 3.10 24.31 -0.98
CA LEU A 352 1.90 23.76 -0.36
C LEU A 352 0.91 24.85 0.06
N LYS A 353 1.39 25.90 0.73
CA LYS A 353 0.58 27.05 1.11
C LYS A 353 -0.10 27.71 -0.10
N LYS A 354 0.67 28.05 -1.14
CA LYS A 354 0.18 28.60 -2.39
C LYS A 354 -0.89 27.74 -3.04
N LYS A 355 -0.65 26.42 -3.09
CA LYS A 355 -1.59 25.47 -3.68
C LYS A 355 -2.86 25.30 -2.85
N ILE A 356 -2.80 25.36 -1.51
CA ILE A 356 -4.00 25.40 -0.65
C ILE A 356 -4.87 26.62 -1.00
N GLU A 357 -4.30 27.80 -1.12
CA GLU A 357 -5.01 29.03 -1.52
C GLU A 357 -5.67 28.86 -2.89
N MET A 358 -4.94 28.30 -3.87
CA MET A 358 -5.48 28.03 -5.20
C MET A 358 -6.64 27.03 -5.16
N MET A 359 -6.55 25.96 -4.35
CA MET A 359 -7.63 24.96 -4.21
C MET A 359 -8.92 25.57 -3.64
N PHE A 360 -8.85 26.59 -2.79
CA PHE A 360 -10.04 27.29 -2.28
C PHE A 360 -10.70 28.23 -3.31
N THR A 361 -9.92 28.79 -4.22
CA THR A 361 -10.43 29.72 -5.26
C THR A 361 -10.85 29.01 -6.54
N TYR A 362 -10.37 27.78 -6.76
CA TYR A 362 -10.67 26.98 -7.95
C TYR A 362 -12.04 26.31 -7.84
N THR A 363 -12.79 26.29 -8.94
CA THR A 363 -14.10 25.59 -9.02
C THR A 363 -13.93 24.25 -9.68
N PHE A 364 -14.20 23.17 -8.93
CA PHE A 364 -14.20 21.80 -9.43
C PHE A 364 -15.63 21.32 -9.72
N ASP A 365 -15.79 20.50 -10.75
CA ASP A 365 -17.02 19.75 -10.99
C ASP A 365 -17.00 18.46 -10.15
N TYR A 366 -17.53 18.55 -8.93
CA TYR A 366 -17.49 17.47 -7.93
C TYR A 366 -18.26 16.21 -8.37
N GLU A 367 -19.39 16.41 -9.06
CA GLU A 367 -20.24 15.31 -9.53
C GLU A 367 -19.56 14.56 -10.67
N SER A 368 -19.05 15.27 -11.68
CA SER A 368 -18.29 14.67 -12.78
C SER A 368 -17.04 13.96 -12.29
N LEU A 369 -16.34 14.54 -11.29
CA LEU A 369 -15.19 13.89 -10.64
C LEU A 369 -15.59 12.58 -10.00
N ALA A 370 -16.65 12.56 -9.19
CA ALA A 370 -17.13 11.35 -8.53
C ALA A 370 -17.48 10.25 -9.55
N LYS A 371 -18.31 10.60 -10.54
CA LYS A 371 -18.77 9.65 -11.57
C LYS A 371 -17.60 9.01 -12.32
N LYS A 372 -16.68 9.83 -12.85
CA LYS A 372 -15.51 9.33 -13.59
C LYS A 372 -14.59 8.46 -12.72
N SER A 373 -14.39 8.86 -11.46
CA SER A 373 -13.55 8.11 -10.52
C SER A 373 -14.20 6.78 -10.13
N GLN A 374 -15.50 6.76 -9.89
CA GLN A 374 -16.25 5.54 -9.61
C GLN A 374 -16.22 4.56 -10.79
N GLU A 375 -16.38 5.05 -12.02
CA GLU A 375 -16.25 4.23 -13.23
C GLU A 375 -14.82 3.65 -13.37
N LYS A 376 -13.80 4.48 -13.14
CA LYS A 376 -12.39 4.10 -13.32
C LYS A 376 -11.89 3.10 -12.25
N TYR A 377 -12.28 3.32 -11.00
CA TYR A 377 -11.76 2.58 -9.83
C TYR A 377 -12.75 1.53 -9.29
N SER A 378 -13.78 1.19 -10.07
CA SER A 378 -14.76 0.17 -9.69
C SER A 378 -14.14 -1.21 -9.55
N ALA A 379 -14.70 -2.01 -8.65
CA ALA A 379 -14.38 -3.41 -8.49
C ALA A 379 -14.58 -4.19 -9.81
N ASP A 380 -15.64 -3.89 -10.57
CA ASP A 380 -15.93 -4.50 -11.88
C ASP A 380 -14.87 -4.18 -12.93
N ALA A 381 -14.44 -2.91 -13.01
CA ALA A 381 -13.39 -2.50 -13.94
C ALA A 381 -12.06 -3.18 -13.59
N TYR A 382 -11.75 -3.27 -12.31
CA TYR A 382 -10.59 -3.97 -11.79
C TYR A 382 -10.65 -5.47 -12.13
N TYR A 383 -11.76 -6.14 -11.80
CA TYR A 383 -11.98 -7.56 -12.06
C TYR A 383 -11.76 -7.94 -13.52
N LYS A 384 -12.35 -7.19 -14.45
CA LYS A 384 -12.18 -7.43 -15.90
C LYS A 384 -10.72 -7.39 -16.35
N GLN A 385 -9.91 -6.50 -15.78
CA GLN A 385 -8.48 -6.41 -16.08
C GLN A 385 -7.69 -7.53 -15.40
N LEU A 386 -8.00 -7.83 -14.14
CA LEU A 386 -7.36 -8.92 -13.38
C LEU A 386 -7.58 -10.28 -14.06
N MET A 387 -8.79 -10.55 -14.55
CA MET A 387 -9.08 -11.80 -15.24
C MET A 387 -8.27 -11.96 -16.53
N LYS A 388 -7.99 -10.89 -17.27
CA LYS A 388 -7.07 -10.95 -18.42
C LYS A 388 -5.64 -11.33 -18.00
N ILE A 389 -5.22 -10.96 -16.79
CA ILE A 389 -3.91 -11.35 -16.24
C ILE A 389 -3.93 -12.82 -15.82
N TYR A 390 -4.99 -13.28 -15.19
CA TYR A 390 -5.10 -14.66 -14.71
C TYR A 390 -5.25 -15.68 -15.85
N THR A 391 -5.87 -15.30 -16.97
CA THR A 391 -6.15 -16.21 -18.10
C THR A 391 -5.11 -16.11 -19.25
N LYS A 392 -4.24 -15.11 -19.24
CA LYS A 392 -3.13 -14.96 -20.20
C LYS A 392 -2.00 -15.93 -19.88
#